data_8d27d3188109f6eaf4c2c66126b1788f
#
_entry.id   8d27d3188109f6eaf4c2c66126b1788f
#
_cell.length_a   1.000
_cell.length_b   1.000
_cell.length_c   1.000
_cell.angle_alpha   90.00
_cell.angle_beta   90.00
_cell.angle_gamma   90.00
#
_symmetry.space_group_name_H-M   'P 1'
#
loop_
_entity.id
_entity.type
_entity.pdbx_description
1 polymer ?
#
loop_
_entity_poly.entity_id
_entity_poly.type
_entity_poly.pdbx_seq_one_letter_code
_entity_poly.pdbx_strand_id
1 'polypeptide(L)'
;MKKICSIVLIFLVAFGTCTTAYAKSENEITFAYALTDEERTLAEEIVMAEASTDFYGQALIAECMLNTAALNGWSIQEVVDNYGWTQSRVDPSESAIWAIKSVFDYGYRPSGGELITVFYNPSMVNSDYHESQELVLEYRSVRFFRETRFNKLKEGGTNGLNNKRRTEIAQTEIMLNEVQRKISDLSFAENEAFNNLSDGLQASERGVSIELAAEHLDAANDYIDMALEELELAKNGE
;
A
#
# COMPACT_ATOMS: atom_id res chain seq x y z
N MET A 1 -46.13 37.04 -22.24
CA MET A 1 -44.88 36.60 -22.89
C MET A 1 -43.75 36.68 -21.85
N LYS A 2 -43.40 35.55 -21.24
CA LYS A 2 -42.35 35.49 -20.24
C LYS A 2 -41.02 35.15 -20.95
N LYS A 3 -40.03 36.05 -20.85
CA LYS A 3 -38.69 35.84 -21.38
C LYS A 3 -37.95 34.90 -20.42
N ILE A 4 -37.61 33.71 -20.91
CA ILE A 4 -36.75 32.76 -20.23
C ILE A 4 -35.31 33.19 -20.51
N CYS A 5 -34.60 33.66 -19.47
CA CYS A 5 -33.18 33.94 -19.52
C CYS A 5 -32.44 32.59 -19.26
N SER A 6 -31.88 32.02 -20.32
CA SER A 6 -30.95 30.88 -20.20
C SER A 6 -29.63 31.41 -19.70
N ILE A 7 -29.30 31.08 -18.44
CA ILE A 7 -27.94 31.26 -17.90
C ILE A 7 -27.16 30.01 -18.27
N VAL A 8 -26.32 30.17 -19.29
CA VAL A 8 -25.28 29.13 -19.60
C VAL A 8 -24.17 29.28 -18.59
N LEU A 9 -24.16 28.40 -17.61
CA LEU A 9 -23.06 28.31 -16.65
C LEU A 9 -21.89 27.55 -17.32
N ILE A 10 -20.89 28.31 -17.78
CA ILE A 10 -19.64 27.73 -18.30
C ILE A 10 -18.83 27.31 -17.10
N PHE A 11 -18.81 26.01 -16.82
CA PHE A 11 -17.80 25.39 -15.91
C PHE A 11 -16.46 25.40 -16.61
N LEU A 12 -15.65 26.38 -16.33
CA LEU A 12 -14.21 26.34 -16.58
C LEU A 12 -13.61 25.38 -15.56
N VAL A 13 -13.47 24.10 -15.94
CA VAL A 13 -12.63 23.15 -15.20
C VAL A 13 -11.18 23.58 -15.44
N ALA A 14 -10.67 24.42 -14.55
CA ALA A 14 -9.24 24.62 -14.44
C ALA A 14 -8.62 23.31 -13.95
N PHE A 15 -8.01 22.56 -14.85
CA PHE A 15 -7.05 21.53 -14.48
C PHE A 15 -5.84 22.23 -13.84
N GLY A 16 -6.00 22.61 -12.58
CA GLY A 16 -4.87 22.89 -11.73
C GLY A 16 -4.18 21.55 -11.51
N THR A 17 -2.99 21.39 -12.09
CA THR A 17 -2.04 20.39 -11.65
C THR A 17 -1.76 20.69 -10.19
N CYS A 18 -2.52 20.04 -9.30
CA CYS A 18 -2.22 20.03 -7.89
C CYS A 18 -0.94 19.19 -7.75
N THR A 19 0.20 19.84 -7.92
CA THR A 19 1.45 19.35 -7.36
C THR A 19 1.25 19.48 -5.86
N THR A 20 0.74 18.43 -5.22
CA THR A 20 0.82 18.29 -3.78
C THR A 20 2.30 18.30 -3.45
N ALA A 21 2.81 19.48 -3.10
CA ALA A 21 4.08 19.60 -2.43
C ALA A 21 3.86 18.93 -1.07
N TYR A 22 4.23 17.65 -0.97
CA TYR A 22 4.37 17.00 0.31
C TYR A 22 5.30 17.87 1.14
N ALA A 23 4.76 18.50 2.19
CA ALA A 23 5.57 19.12 3.21
C ALA A 23 6.36 18.00 3.89
N LYS A 24 7.59 17.80 3.42
CA LYS A 24 8.54 16.84 3.98
C LYS A 24 8.77 17.23 5.44
N SER A 25 8.30 16.42 6.38
CA SER A 25 8.72 16.51 7.77
C SER A 25 10.24 16.42 7.78
N GLU A 26 10.93 17.42 8.35
CA GLU A 26 12.41 17.52 8.32
C GLU A 26 13.12 16.35 9.03
N ASN A 27 12.38 15.41 9.63
CA ASN A 27 12.91 14.32 10.44
C ASN A 27 12.49 12.92 9.96
N GLU A 28 11.83 12.78 8.82
CA GLU A 28 11.46 11.48 8.28
C GLU A 28 12.55 11.01 7.32
N ILE A 29 13.19 9.87 7.63
CA ILE A 29 14.12 9.23 6.70
C ILE A 29 13.27 8.62 5.59
N THR A 30 12.97 9.42 4.57
CA THR A 30 12.23 8.96 3.40
C THR A 30 13.24 8.48 2.37
N PHE A 31 13.33 7.18 2.19
CA PHE A 31 14.11 6.62 1.09
C PHE A 31 13.26 6.64 -0.18
N ALA A 32 13.76 7.28 -1.22
CA ALA A 32 13.23 7.17 -2.56
C ALA A 32 14.09 6.18 -3.34
N TYR A 33 13.50 5.09 -3.79
CA TYR A 33 14.13 4.11 -4.67
C TYR A 33 13.15 3.79 -5.79
N ALA A 34 13.54 4.09 -7.02
CA ALA A 34 12.71 3.80 -8.20
C ALA A 34 13.09 2.42 -8.75
N LEU A 35 12.16 1.49 -8.69
CA LEU A 35 12.35 0.15 -9.28
C LEU A 35 12.31 0.21 -10.81
N THR A 36 13.23 -0.48 -11.47
CA THR A 36 13.04 -0.88 -12.87
C THR A 36 11.96 -1.96 -12.96
N ASP A 37 11.47 -2.27 -14.15
CA ASP A 37 10.47 -3.34 -14.34
C ASP A 37 11.02 -4.71 -13.93
N GLU A 38 12.30 -4.98 -14.20
CA GLU A 38 12.96 -6.21 -13.79
C GLU A 38 13.14 -6.30 -12.27
N GLU A 39 13.52 -5.19 -11.63
CA GLU A 39 13.65 -5.15 -10.18
C GLU A 39 12.29 -5.28 -9.49
N ARG A 40 11.23 -4.72 -10.07
CA ARG A 40 9.86 -4.84 -9.56
C ARG A 40 9.43 -6.30 -9.56
N THR A 41 9.57 -6.98 -10.68
CA THR A 41 9.25 -8.40 -10.81
C THR A 41 10.03 -9.23 -9.78
N LEU A 42 11.33 -8.98 -9.66
CA LEU A 42 12.18 -9.66 -8.68
C LEU A 42 11.72 -9.39 -7.25
N ALA A 43 11.42 -8.15 -6.90
CA ALA A 43 10.98 -7.78 -5.55
C ALA A 43 9.66 -8.46 -5.18
N GLU A 44 8.70 -8.51 -6.11
CA GLU A 44 7.40 -9.15 -5.92
C GLU A 44 7.55 -10.67 -5.70
N GLU A 45 8.38 -11.34 -6.51
CA GLU A 45 8.67 -12.77 -6.37
C GLU A 45 9.36 -13.11 -5.05
N ILE A 46 10.34 -12.30 -4.65
CA ILE A 46 11.09 -12.48 -3.40
C ILE A 46 10.19 -12.25 -2.18
N VAL A 47 9.42 -11.16 -2.16
CA VAL A 47 8.49 -10.87 -1.06
C VAL A 47 7.45 -11.98 -0.91
N MET A 48 6.94 -12.52 -2.03
CA MET A 48 6.04 -13.67 -2.01
C MET A 48 6.70 -14.92 -1.44
N ALA A 49 7.95 -15.18 -1.78
CA ALA A 49 8.68 -16.35 -1.30
C ALA A 49 9.05 -16.27 0.19
N GLU A 50 9.34 -15.06 0.70
CA GLU A 50 9.70 -14.84 2.11
C GLU A 50 8.47 -14.76 3.03
N ALA A 51 7.33 -14.20 2.56
CA ALA A 51 6.11 -14.02 3.34
C ALA A 51 4.85 -14.39 2.53
N SER A 52 4.61 -15.67 2.37
CA SER A 52 3.65 -16.24 1.42
C SER A 52 2.17 -15.90 1.64
N THR A 53 1.74 -15.32 2.77
CA THR A 53 0.31 -15.39 3.11
C THR A 53 -0.33 -14.12 3.67
N ASP A 54 0.40 -13.03 3.90
CA ASP A 54 -0.24 -11.83 4.44
C ASP A 54 0.43 -10.53 4.01
N PHE A 55 -0.42 -9.59 3.62
CA PHE A 55 -0.01 -8.28 3.14
C PHE A 55 0.94 -7.54 4.09
N TYR A 56 0.65 -7.56 5.41
CA TYR A 56 1.46 -6.79 6.36
C TYR A 56 2.87 -7.33 6.49
N GLY A 57 3.02 -8.65 6.58
CA GLY A 57 4.33 -9.31 6.59
C GLY A 57 5.09 -9.05 5.28
N GLN A 58 4.39 -9.12 4.15
CA GLN A 58 4.95 -8.82 2.83
C GLN A 58 5.41 -7.35 2.73
N ALA A 59 4.63 -6.41 3.26
CA ALA A 59 4.98 -4.99 3.27
C ALA A 59 6.18 -4.70 4.20
N LEU A 60 6.31 -5.36 5.35
CA LEU A 60 7.49 -5.26 6.22
C LEU A 60 8.76 -5.72 5.50
N ILE A 61 8.69 -6.83 4.76
CA ILE A 61 9.83 -7.33 3.97
C ILE A 61 10.14 -6.36 2.82
N ALA A 62 9.13 -5.83 2.14
CA ALA A 62 9.29 -4.81 1.10
C ALA A 62 9.96 -3.53 1.65
N GLU A 63 9.59 -3.08 2.84
CA GLU A 63 10.22 -1.94 3.51
C GLU A 63 11.67 -2.23 3.89
N CYS A 64 11.97 -3.43 4.39
CA CYS A 64 13.33 -3.88 4.66
C CYS A 64 14.19 -3.85 3.39
N MET A 65 13.64 -4.34 2.27
CA MET A 65 14.27 -4.32 0.95
C MET A 65 14.57 -2.90 0.47
N LEU A 66 13.57 -2.02 0.53
CA LEU A 66 13.71 -0.62 0.15
C LEU A 66 14.80 0.10 0.96
N ASN A 67 14.73 -0.03 2.29
CA ASN A 67 15.66 0.64 3.18
C ASN A 67 17.09 0.18 2.92
N THR A 68 17.27 -1.12 2.74
CA THR A 68 18.58 -1.74 2.48
C THR A 68 19.14 -1.31 1.13
N ALA A 69 18.33 -1.33 0.07
CA ALA A 69 18.72 -0.87 -1.26
C ALA A 69 19.16 0.60 -1.23
N ALA A 70 18.31 1.46 -0.67
CA ALA A 70 18.55 2.90 -0.64
C ALA A 70 19.76 3.30 0.23
N LEU A 71 19.93 2.66 1.39
CA LEU A 71 21.04 2.97 2.31
C LEU A 71 22.40 2.55 1.77
N ASN A 72 22.45 1.46 1.01
CA ASN A 72 23.70 0.94 0.47
C ASN A 72 23.96 1.41 -0.99
N GLY A 73 22.95 1.98 -1.66
CA GLY A 73 23.01 2.29 -3.09
C GLY A 73 23.03 1.03 -3.95
N TRP A 74 22.33 -0.02 -3.52
CA TRP A 74 22.30 -1.33 -4.16
C TRP A 74 21.04 -1.51 -5.00
N SER A 75 21.17 -2.34 -6.06
CA SER A 75 20.03 -2.92 -6.76
C SER A 75 19.30 -3.94 -5.87
N ILE A 76 18.06 -4.27 -6.23
CA ILE A 76 17.30 -5.31 -5.51
C ILE A 76 18.02 -6.66 -5.55
N GLN A 77 18.66 -6.99 -6.69
CA GLN A 77 19.45 -8.23 -6.78
C GLN A 77 20.63 -8.22 -5.79
N GLU A 78 21.34 -7.10 -5.66
CA GLU A 78 22.44 -6.98 -4.69
C GLU A 78 21.96 -7.09 -3.25
N VAL A 79 20.75 -6.58 -2.92
CA VAL A 79 20.15 -6.80 -1.58
C VAL A 79 19.92 -8.28 -1.34
N VAL A 80 19.32 -8.99 -2.28
CA VAL A 80 19.04 -10.43 -2.19
C VAL A 80 20.35 -11.23 -2.00
N ASP A 81 21.37 -10.93 -2.79
CA ASP A 81 22.63 -11.66 -2.79
C ASP A 81 23.45 -11.39 -1.50
N ASN A 82 23.53 -10.14 -1.06
CA ASN A 82 24.36 -9.75 0.08
C ASN A 82 23.78 -10.18 1.44
N TYR A 83 22.44 -10.27 1.55
CA TYR A 83 21.80 -10.67 2.81
C TYR A 83 21.32 -12.13 2.81
N GLY A 84 21.58 -12.85 1.73
CA GLY A 84 21.25 -14.27 1.62
C GLY A 84 19.75 -14.54 1.69
N TRP A 85 18.94 -13.62 1.14
CA TRP A 85 17.50 -13.84 1.00
C TRP A 85 17.22 -15.01 0.08
N THR A 86 16.01 -15.52 0.10
CA THR A 86 15.66 -16.66 -0.74
C THR A 86 16.00 -16.45 -2.21
N GLN A 87 16.59 -17.48 -2.83
CA GLN A 87 16.80 -17.52 -4.28
C GLN A 87 15.62 -18.15 -5.02
N SER A 88 14.60 -18.60 -4.28
CA SER A 88 13.38 -19.12 -4.89
C SER A 88 12.60 -18.03 -5.58
N ARG A 89 12.11 -18.33 -6.76
CA ARG A 89 11.20 -17.47 -7.51
C ARG A 89 9.81 -18.11 -7.43
N VAL A 90 8.87 -17.32 -6.91
CA VAL A 90 7.49 -17.75 -6.71
C VAL A 90 6.59 -16.74 -7.39
N ASP A 91 5.64 -17.19 -8.18
CA ASP A 91 4.67 -16.30 -8.81
C ASP A 91 4.00 -15.42 -7.74
N PRO A 92 4.08 -14.09 -7.87
CA PRO A 92 3.59 -13.18 -6.85
C PRO A 92 2.07 -13.22 -6.75
N SER A 93 1.56 -13.23 -5.54
CA SER A 93 0.13 -13.02 -5.28
C SER A 93 -0.22 -11.53 -5.46
N GLU A 94 -1.49 -11.23 -5.64
CA GLU A 94 -1.96 -9.83 -5.66
C GLU A 94 -1.51 -9.06 -4.40
N SER A 95 -1.51 -9.70 -3.23
CA SER A 95 -1.07 -9.04 -2.00
C SER A 95 0.43 -8.73 -2.00
N ALA A 96 1.27 -9.57 -2.62
CA ALA A 96 2.71 -9.29 -2.78
C ALA A 96 2.97 -8.13 -3.74
N ILE A 97 2.27 -8.10 -4.88
CA ILE A 97 2.29 -6.99 -5.84
C ILE A 97 1.88 -5.69 -5.14
N TRP A 98 0.79 -5.72 -4.37
CA TRP A 98 0.33 -4.57 -3.62
C TRP A 98 1.29 -4.13 -2.51
N ALA A 99 1.96 -5.05 -1.83
CA ALA A 99 2.96 -4.74 -0.81
C ALA A 99 4.13 -3.96 -1.41
N ILE A 100 4.67 -4.42 -2.54
CA ILE A 100 5.74 -3.71 -3.27
C ILE A 100 5.26 -2.33 -3.73
N LYS A 101 4.10 -2.25 -4.38
CA LYS A 101 3.54 -0.99 -4.84
C LYS A 101 3.30 0.00 -3.70
N SER A 102 2.74 -0.46 -2.59
CA SER A 102 2.47 0.38 -1.43
C SER A 102 3.73 0.98 -0.83
N VAL A 103 4.78 0.17 -0.69
CA VAL A 103 6.04 0.59 -0.06
C VAL A 103 6.88 1.47 -0.99
N PHE A 104 7.06 1.05 -2.24
CA PHE A 104 7.97 1.72 -3.17
C PHE A 104 7.33 2.91 -3.88
N ASP A 105 6.06 2.81 -4.29
CA ASP A 105 5.41 3.85 -5.08
C ASP A 105 4.63 4.83 -4.20
N TYR A 106 3.98 4.34 -3.12
CA TYR A 106 3.13 5.17 -2.25
C TYR A 106 3.78 5.57 -0.92
N GLY A 107 5.00 5.09 -0.66
CA GLY A 107 5.74 5.47 0.53
C GLY A 107 5.21 4.87 1.84
N TYR A 108 4.42 3.80 1.76
CA TYR A 108 3.91 3.10 2.93
C TYR A 108 5.06 2.55 3.80
N ARG A 109 4.98 2.75 5.12
CA ARG A 109 5.99 2.32 6.10
C ARG A 109 5.33 1.49 7.21
N PRO A 110 5.18 0.17 7.00
CA PRO A 110 4.53 -0.71 7.97
C PRO A 110 5.27 -0.80 9.31
N SER A 111 6.58 -0.49 9.35
CA SER A 111 7.33 -0.40 10.61
C SER A 111 6.94 0.79 11.50
N GLY A 112 6.02 1.66 11.06
CA GLY A 112 5.72 2.91 11.76
C GLY A 112 6.75 4.01 11.54
N GLY A 113 7.53 3.91 10.45
CA GLY A 113 8.63 4.82 10.15
C GLY A 113 9.93 4.47 10.88
N GLU A 114 9.94 3.37 11.63
CA GLU A 114 11.18 2.84 12.22
C GLU A 114 12.04 2.21 11.12
N LEU A 115 13.35 2.44 11.19
CA LEU A 115 14.27 1.88 10.21
C LEU A 115 14.47 0.38 10.47
N ILE A 116 14.00 -0.45 9.54
CA ILE A 116 14.27 -1.89 9.50
C ILE A 116 15.12 -2.19 8.26
N THR A 117 16.17 -2.98 8.40
CA THR A 117 17.13 -3.28 7.32
C THR A 117 17.41 -4.75 7.12
N VAL A 118 17.18 -5.56 8.15
CA VAL A 118 17.36 -7.02 8.09
C VAL A 118 16.27 -7.72 8.88
N PHE A 119 15.98 -8.96 8.52
CA PHE A 119 14.99 -9.78 9.23
C PHE A 119 15.39 -11.26 9.19
N TYR A 120 14.85 -12.04 10.10
CA TYR A 120 14.91 -13.50 10.05
C TYR A 120 13.80 -14.13 10.90
N ASN A 121 13.56 -15.42 10.66
CA ASN A 121 12.64 -16.22 11.46
C ASN A 121 13.43 -17.13 12.42
N PRO A 122 13.46 -16.84 13.74
CA PRO A 122 14.22 -17.61 14.72
C PRO A 122 13.72 -19.04 14.91
N SER A 123 12.50 -19.37 14.46
CA SER A 123 12.00 -20.75 14.48
C SER A 123 12.58 -21.62 13.36
N MET A 124 13.15 -21.00 12.32
CA MET A 124 13.71 -21.69 11.14
C MET A 124 15.25 -21.70 11.16
N VAL A 125 15.85 -20.61 11.61
CA VAL A 125 17.29 -20.39 11.55
C VAL A 125 17.76 -19.74 12.86
N ASN A 126 18.95 -20.09 13.34
CA ASN A 126 19.63 -19.36 14.41
C ASN A 126 20.69 -18.45 13.78
N SER A 127 20.69 -17.18 14.10
CA SER A 127 21.60 -16.19 13.49
C SER A 127 22.16 -15.22 14.52
N ASP A 128 23.39 -15.47 14.96
CA ASP A 128 24.11 -14.58 15.86
C ASP A 128 24.30 -13.17 15.26
N TYR A 129 24.39 -13.08 13.93
CA TYR A 129 24.46 -11.79 13.24
C TYR A 129 23.20 -10.96 13.50
N HIS A 130 22.00 -11.52 13.29
CA HIS A 130 20.76 -10.78 13.49
C HIS A 130 20.54 -10.44 14.98
N GLU A 131 20.81 -11.38 15.88
CA GLU A 131 20.67 -11.16 17.33
C GLU A 131 21.68 -10.13 17.88
N SER A 132 22.76 -9.82 17.15
CA SER A 132 23.68 -8.74 17.49
C SER A 132 23.21 -7.35 17.03
N GLN A 133 22.14 -7.28 16.23
CA GLN A 133 21.57 -6.05 15.74
C GLN A 133 20.49 -5.50 16.68
N GLU A 134 20.03 -4.26 16.45
CA GLU A 134 18.97 -3.67 17.25
C GLU A 134 17.60 -4.22 16.80
N LEU A 135 16.93 -4.98 17.66
CA LEU A 135 15.56 -5.45 17.40
C LEU A 135 14.61 -4.25 17.39
N VAL A 136 13.88 -4.07 16.29
CA VAL A 136 12.93 -2.98 16.09
C VAL A 136 11.51 -3.46 16.36
N LEU A 137 11.10 -4.56 15.73
CA LEU A 137 9.78 -5.14 15.91
C LEU A 137 9.79 -6.65 15.64
N GLU A 138 8.78 -7.31 16.17
CA GLU A 138 8.48 -8.71 15.86
C GLU A 138 7.06 -8.80 15.30
N TYR A 139 6.92 -9.48 14.18
CA TYR A 139 5.63 -9.76 13.58
C TYR A 139 5.48 -11.25 13.33
N ARG A 140 4.50 -11.87 13.99
CA ARG A 140 4.34 -13.33 14.03
C ARG A 140 5.64 -13.99 14.52
N SER A 141 6.28 -14.82 13.69
CA SER A 141 7.54 -15.49 14.02
C SER A 141 8.77 -14.83 13.37
N VAL A 142 8.60 -13.67 12.75
CA VAL A 142 9.69 -12.96 12.06
C VAL A 142 10.11 -11.77 12.90
N ARG A 143 11.40 -11.61 13.11
CA ARG A 143 12.01 -10.48 13.78
C ARG A 143 12.66 -9.55 12.77
N PHE A 144 12.44 -8.26 12.95
CA PHE A 144 12.97 -7.20 12.10
C PHE A 144 13.91 -6.32 12.90
N PHE A 145 15.08 -6.07 12.34
CA PHE A 145 16.18 -5.39 13.03
C PHE A 145 16.66 -4.19 12.20
N ARG A 146 17.25 -3.25 12.93
CA ARG A 146 18.11 -2.21 12.37
C ARG A 146 19.56 -2.63 12.57
N GLU A 147 20.33 -2.62 11.49
CA GLU A 147 21.77 -2.82 11.62
C GLU A 147 22.39 -1.68 12.43
N THR A 148 23.23 -2.04 13.39
CA THR A 148 23.88 -1.09 14.32
C THR A 148 24.71 -0.04 13.62
N ARG A 149 25.23 -0.32 12.41
CA ARG A 149 25.96 0.65 11.57
C ARG A 149 25.10 1.86 11.14
N PHE A 150 23.76 1.72 11.17
CA PHE A 150 22.82 2.78 10.83
C PHE A 150 22.21 3.52 12.02
N ASN A 151 22.67 3.23 13.25
CA ASN A 151 22.10 3.84 14.48
C ASN A 151 22.22 5.37 14.51
N LYS A 152 23.22 5.96 13.86
CA LYS A 152 23.38 7.43 13.77
C LYS A 152 22.23 8.13 13.04
N LEU A 153 21.46 7.40 12.23
CA LEU A 153 20.30 7.95 11.51
C LEU A 153 19.08 8.12 12.43
N LYS A 154 19.09 7.50 13.62
CA LYS A 154 18.00 7.61 14.61
C LYS A 154 17.99 8.94 15.36
N GLU A 155 19.12 9.61 15.52
CA GLU A 155 19.25 10.81 16.36
C GLU A 155 18.57 12.05 15.78
N GLY A 156 18.04 11.99 14.55
CA GLY A 156 17.29 13.09 13.88
C GLY A 156 15.76 13.07 14.05
N GLY A 157 15.16 12.06 14.66
CA GLY A 157 13.71 11.86 14.65
C GLY A 157 13.04 11.84 16.03
N THR A 158 12.61 12.99 16.54
CA THR A 158 11.77 13.10 17.73
C THR A 158 10.34 13.46 17.35
N ASN A 159 9.51 12.48 16.93
CA ASN A 159 8.04 12.65 16.90
C ASN A 159 7.29 11.29 16.79
N GLY A 160 7.69 10.29 17.58
CA GLY A 160 7.20 8.90 17.46
C GLY A 160 5.68 8.67 17.59
N LEU A 161 4.94 9.53 18.31
CA LEU A 161 3.48 9.36 18.48
C LEU A 161 2.69 9.83 17.26
N ASN A 162 3.09 10.94 16.62
CA ASN A 162 2.42 11.42 15.41
C ASN A 162 2.72 10.51 14.19
N ASN A 163 3.94 9.99 14.11
CA ASN A 163 4.33 9.09 13.02
C ASN A 163 3.59 7.75 13.12
N LYS A 164 3.50 7.15 14.31
CA LYS A 164 2.73 5.91 14.52
C LYS A 164 1.27 6.07 14.09
N ARG A 165 0.61 7.16 14.52
CA ARG A 165 -0.78 7.45 14.13
C ARG A 165 -0.93 7.63 12.62
N ARG A 166 -0.03 8.40 11.97
CA ARG A 166 -0.04 8.60 10.53
C ARG A 166 0.16 7.30 9.77
N THR A 167 1.04 6.43 10.26
CA THR A 167 1.26 5.11 9.67
C THR A 167 0.02 4.22 9.80
N GLU A 168 -0.65 4.23 10.96
CA GLU A 168 -1.89 3.48 11.16
C GLU A 168 -3.01 3.99 10.24
N ILE A 169 -3.10 5.31 10.02
CA ILE A 169 -4.04 5.91 9.06
C ILE A 169 -3.69 5.46 7.63
N ALA A 170 -2.44 5.57 7.21
CA ALA A 170 -2.00 5.13 5.88
C ALA A 170 -2.27 3.64 5.63
N GLN A 171 -2.11 2.81 6.64
CA GLN A 171 -2.48 1.40 6.60
C GLN A 171 -3.97 1.19 6.31
N THR A 172 -4.80 1.97 7.01
CA THR A 172 -6.25 1.92 6.84
C THR A 172 -6.66 2.38 5.45
N GLU A 173 -6.03 3.44 4.92
CA GLU A 173 -6.24 3.92 3.54
C GLU A 173 -5.93 2.82 2.51
N ILE A 174 -4.81 2.12 2.67
CA ILE A 174 -4.42 1.03 1.76
C ILE A 174 -5.43 -0.11 1.80
N MET A 175 -5.89 -0.52 3.00
CA MET A 175 -6.89 -1.57 3.13
C MET A 175 -8.24 -1.17 2.51
N LEU A 176 -8.66 0.08 2.70
CA LEU A 176 -9.89 0.60 2.12
C LEU A 176 -9.80 0.64 0.59
N ASN A 177 -8.68 1.06 0.01
CA ASN A 177 -8.48 1.03 -1.44
C ASN A 177 -8.53 -0.40 -2.01
N GLU A 178 -7.99 -1.40 -1.30
CA GLU A 178 -8.11 -2.80 -1.72
C GLU A 178 -9.57 -3.29 -1.67
N VAL A 179 -10.30 -2.95 -0.61
CA VAL A 179 -11.73 -3.27 -0.49
C VAL A 179 -12.52 -2.59 -1.60
N GLN A 180 -12.25 -1.32 -1.87
CA GLN A 180 -12.90 -0.54 -2.93
C GLN A 180 -12.72 -1.20 -4.30
N ARG A 181 -11.49 -1.62 -4.63
CA ARG A 181 -11.22 -2.32 -5.88
C ARG A 181 -12.06 -3.61 -5.99
N LYS A 182 -12.13 -4.42 -4.95
CA LYS A 182 -12.94 -5.64 -4.94
C LYS A 182 -14.44 -5.37 -5.10
N ILE A 183 -14.94 -4.31 -4.47
CA ILE A 183 -16.34 -3.90 -4.61
C ILE A 183 -16.62 -3.42 -6.04
N SER A 184 -15.69 -2.65 -6.64
CA SER A 184 -15.80 -2.21 -8.03
C SER A 184 -15.82 -3.39 -9.01
N ASP A 185 -14.96 -4.39 -8.80
CA ASP A 185 -14.94 -5.61 -9.61
C ASP A 185 -16.28 -6.38 -9.49
N LEU A 186 -16.87 -6.45 -8.29
CA LEU A 186 -18.17 -7.08 -8.05
C LEU A 186 -19.31 -6.27 -8.70
N SER A 187 -19.34 -4.94 -8.54
CA SER A 187 -20.34 -4.09 -9.19
C SER A 187 -20.28 -4.22 -10.70
N PHE A 188 -19.09 -4.22 -11.27
CA PHE A 188 -18.91 -4.45 -12.71
C PHE A 188 -19.48 -5.81 -13.15
N ALA A 189 -19.20 -6.89 -12.39
CA ALA A 189 -19.69 -8.22 -12.68
C ALA A 189 -21.23 -8.33 -12.60
N GLU A 190 -21.87 -7.69 -11.62
CA GLU A 190 -23.34 -7.63 -11.50
C GLU A 190 -23.96 -6.82 -12.65
N ASN A 191 -23.38 -5.67 -13.00
CA ASN A 191 -23.81 -4.88 -14.14
C ASN A 191 -23.69 -5.65 -15.47
N GLU A 192 -22.59 -6.38 -15.68
CA GLU A 192 -22.42 -7.23 -16.85
C GLU A 192 -23.45 -8.37 -16.88
N ALA A 193 -23.70 -8.99 -15.71
CA ALA A 193 -24.72 -10.04 -15.60
C ALA A 193 -26.12 -9.49 -15.94
N PHE A 194 -26.48 -8.32 -15.46
CA PHE A 194 -27.74 -7.65 -15.78
C PHE A 194 -27.87 -7.34 -17.28
N ASN A 195 -26.86 -6.73 -17.87
CA ASN A 195 -26.83 -6.32 -19.27
C ASN A 195 -26.89 -7.52 -20.24
N ASN A 196 -26.42 -8.69 -19.81
CA ASN A 196 -26.51 -9.94 -20.59
C ASN A 196 -27.88 -10.65 -20.49
N LEU A 197 -28.80 -10.16 -19.65
CA LEU A 197 -30.17 -10.67 -19.62
C LEU A 197 -30.98 -10.12 -20.80
N SER A 198 -31.92 -10.92 -21.32
CA SER A 198 -32.93 -10.41 -22.25
C SER A 198 -33.91 -9.47 -21.54
N ASP A 199 -34.53 -8.52 -22.28
CA ASP A 199 -35.45 -7.50 -21.76
C ASP A 199 -36.52 -8.08 -20.80
N GLY A 200 -37.07 -9.27 -21.13
CA GLY A 200 -38.06 -9.92 -20.29
C GLY A 200 -37.50 -10.50 -19.00
N LEU A 201 -36.21 -10.86 -18.98
CA LEU A 201 -35.51 -11.35 -17.79
C LEU A 201 -34.99 -10.19 -16.93
N GLN A 202 -34.61 -9.07 -17.53
CA GLN A 202 -34.27 -7.86 -16.79
C GLN A 202 -35.45 -7.35 -15.96
N ALA A 203 -36.66 -7.40 -16.51
CA ALA A 203 -37.90 -7.04 -15.80
C ALA A 203 -38.38 -8.08 -14.79
N SER A 204 -37.71 -9.23 -14.68
CA SER A 204 -38.05 -10.26 -13.70
C SER A 204 -37.52 -9.92 -12.31
N GLU A 205 -38.05 -10.60 -11.27
CA GLU A 205 -37.58 -10.46 -9.89
C GLU A 205 -36.06 -10.70 -9.78
N ARG A 206 -35.51 -11.62 -10.56
CA ARG A 206 -34.07 -11.90 -10.60
C ARG A 206 -33.28 -10.74 -11.23
N GLY A 207 -33.77 -10.16 -12.34
CA GLY A 207 -33.12 -9.01 -12.97
C GLY A 207 -33.08 -7.81 -12.03
N VAL A 208 -34.20 -7.47 -11.43
CA VAL A 208 -34.31 -6.40 -10.43
C VAL A 208 -33.36 -6.63 -9.24
N SER A 209 -33.22 -7.89 -8.78
CA SER A 209 -32.30 -8.22 -7.69
C SER A 209 -30.83 -7.99 -8.06
N ILE A 210 -30.42 -8.29 -9.29
CA ILE A 210 -29.06 -8.06 -9.79
C ILE A 210 -28.78 -6.55 -9.91
N GLU A 211 -29.71 -5.80 -10.50
CA GLU A 211 -29.61 -4.35 -10.63
C GLU A 211 -29.47 -3.68 -9.26
N LEU A 212 -30.30 -4.06 -8.30
CA LEU A 212 -30.26 -3.54 -6.94
C LEU A 212 -28.94 -3.89 -6.22
N ALA A 213 -28.38 -5.09 -6.48
CA ALA A 213 -27.08 -5.48 -5.94
C ALA A 213 -25.96 -4.57 -6.49
N ALA A 214 -25.96 -4.28 -7.79
CA ALA A 214 -25.00 -3.36 -8.41
C ALA A 214 -25.12 -1.94 -7.81
N GLU A 215 -26.35 -1.41 -7.66
CA GLU A 215 -26.57 -0.09 -7.03
C GLU A 215 -26.03 -0.03 -5.59
N HIS A 216 -26.22 -1.09 -4.79
CA HIS A 216 -25.70 -1.14 -3.43
C HIS A 216 -24.17 -1.23 -3.39
N LEU A 217 -23.55 -1.91 -4.34
CA LEU A 217 -22.09 -1.98 -4.44
C LEU A 217 -21.52 -0.62 -4.86
N ASP A 218 -22.15 0.09 -5.77
CA ASP A 218 -21.76 1.46 -6.16
C ASP A 218 -21.88 2.43 -4.98
N ALA A 219 -22.99 2.36 -4.24
CA ALA A 219 -23.14 3.15 -3.01
C ALA A 219 -22.09 2.83 -1.94
N ALA A 220 -21.67 1.55 -1.83
CA ALA A 220 -20.59 1.17 -0.93
C ALA A 220 -19.24 1.76 -1.35
N ASN A 221 -18.96 1.86 -2.64
CA ASN A 221 -17.77 2.54 -3.17
C ASN A 221 -17.78 4.03 -2.79
N ASP A 222 -18.91 4.72 -2.94
CA ASP A 222 -19.04 6.14 -2.57
C ASP A 222 -18.76 6.36 -1.07
N TYR A 223 -19.21 5.46 -0.20
CA TYR A 223 -18.90 5.53 1.24
C TYR A 223 -17.42 5.31 1.54
N ILE A 224 -16.74 4.46 0.79
CA ILE A 224 -15.29 4.26 0.96
C ILE A 224 -14.52 5.50 0.50
N ASP A 225 -14.92 6.15 -0.59
CA ASP A 225 -14.33 7.41 -1.04
C ASP A 225 -14.43 8.49 0.04
N MET A 226 -15.61 8.65 0.64
CA MET A 226 -15.79 9.58 1.77
C MET A 226 -14.90 9.22 2.96
N ALA A 227 -14.78 7.93 3.29
CA ALA A 227 -13.93 7.49 4.39
C ALA A 227 -12.44 7.75 4.11
N LEU A 228 -11.98 7.61 2.88
CA LEU A 228 -10.61 7.91 2.45
C LEU A 228 -10.31 9.41 2.56
N GLU A 229 -11.25 10.28 2.15
CA GLU A 229 -11.12 11.74 2.31
C GLU A 229 -10.98 12.13 3.79
N GLU A 230 -11.79 11.58 4.68
CA GLU A 230 -11.73 11.85 6.12
C GLU A 230 -10.43 11.33 6.75
N LEU A 231 -9.91 10.19 6.30
CA LEU A 231 -8.62 9.67 6.75
C LEU A 231 -7.46 10.58 6.31
N GLU A 232 -7.50 11.13 5.10
CA GLU A 232 -6.50 12.06 4.62
C GLU A 232 -6.50 13.36 5.43
N LEU A 233 -7.67 13.92 5.75
CA LEU A 233 -7.81 15.07 6.65
C LEU A 233 -7.24 14.77 8.04
N ALA A 234 -7.57 13.60 8.60
CA ALA A 234 -7.07 13.17 9.90
C ALA A 234 -5.54 12.98 9.92
N LYS A 235 -4.95 12.53 8.81
CA LYS A 235 -3.50 12.34 8.62
C LYS A 235 -2.77 13.68 8.58
N ASN A 236 -3.38 14.68 7.96
CA ASN A 236 -2.83 16.03 7.83
C ASN A 236 -3.05 16.89 9.08
N GLY A 237 -3.92 16.47 9.99
CA GLY A 237 -4.21 17.17 11.24
C GLY A 237 -5.19 18.33 11.07
N GLU A 238 -6.04 18.27 10.04
CA GLU A 238 -7.12 19.22 9.77
C GLU A 238 -8.43 18.81 10.47
#